data_6dacdba72f1a714a2a3c96dac2c040f9
#
_entry.id   6dacdba72f1a714a2a3c96dac2c040f9
#
_cell.length_a   1.000
_cell.length_b   1.000
_cell.length_c   1.000
_cell.angle_alpha   90.00
_cell.angle_beta   90.00
_cell.angle_gamma   90.00
#
_symmetry.space_group_name_H-M   'P 1'
#
loop_
_entity.id
_entity.type
_entity.pdbx_description
1 polymer ?
#
loop_
_entity_poly.entity_id
_entity_poly.type
_entity_poly.pdbx_seq_one_letter_code
_entity_poly.pdbx_strand_id
1 'polypeptide(L)'
;FLYPLPYQVAITDSYGYRTHPVTGKRGTWHNGVDLAAGSGTSIYASKSGTVTTAVNSSIWGNYVVINHGDGFSTLYAHMQGLIVSVGDYVKQGQTIGYVGSTGLSTGPHLHFTIYYNGSDVNPMSYIG
;
A
#
# COMPACT_ATOMS: atom_id res chain seq x y z
N PHE A 1 -9.36 10.45 -1.18
CA PHE A 1 -8.87 9.06 -1.06
C PHE A 1 -9.47 8.41 0.17
N LEU A 2 -10.00 7.22 -0.01
CA LEU A 2 -10.55 6.42 1.07
C LEU A 2 -9.44 5.71 1.84
N TYR A 3 -9.56 5.61 3.16
CA TYR A 3 -8.68 4.79 3.98
C TYR A 3 -8.73 3.34 3.47
N PRO A 4 -7.57 2.70 3.17
CA PRO A 4 -7.58 1.43 2.42
C PRO A 4 -7.91 0.19 3.23
N LEU A 5 -8.32 0.33 4.48
CA LEU A 5 -8.70 -0.77 5.39
C LEU A 5 -10.08 -0.53 5.97
N PRO A 6 -10.76 -1.60 6.50
CA PRO A 6 -12.10 -1.48 7.05
C PRO A 6 -12.20 -0.60 8.30
N TYR A 7 -11.08 -0.37 8.99
CA TYR A 7 -11.03 0.41 10.22
C TYR A 7 -9.65 1.04 10.36
N GLN A 8 -9.54 2.07 11.17
CA GLN A 8 -8.28 2.74 11.47
C GLN A 8 -7.37 1.81 12.28
N VAL A 9 -6.09 1.81 11.95
CA VAL A 9 -5.08 0.99 12.62
C VAL A 9 -3.86 1.84 12.97
N ALA A 10 -2.96 1.29 13.80
CA ALA A 10 -1.71 1.96 14.13
C ALA A 10 -0.80 2.05 12.91
N ILE A 11 -0.07 3.15 12.78
CA ILE A 11 1.02 3.31 11.84
C ILE A 11 2.27 2.76 12.52
N THR A 12 2.85 1.71 11.95
CA THR A 12 4.08 1.10 12.47
C THR A 12 5.33 1.66 11.82
N ASP A 13 5.19 2.31 10.66
CA ASP A 13 6.29 2.95 9.96
C ASP A 13 5.74 4.11 9.13
N SER A 14 6.24 5.31 9.38
CA SER A 14 5.73 6.55 8.79
C SER A 14 6.42 6.86 7.47
N TYR A 15 5.75 7.66 6.65
CA TYR A 15 6.29 8.19 5.41
C TYR A 15 7.45 9.16 5.69
N GLY A 16 8.47 9.09 4.85
CA GLY A 16 9.55 10.06 4.85
C GLY A 16 10.86 9.53 5.43
N TYR A 17 11.76 10.42 5.79
CA TYR A 17 13.02 10.06 6.40
C TYR A 17 12.82 9.55 7.82
N ARG A 18 13.55 8.50 8.15
CA ARG A 18 13.47 7.84 9.46
C ARG A 18 14.81 7.25 9.85
N THR A 19 14.98 6.98 11.14
CA THR A 19 16.09 6.17 11.62
C THR A 19 15.71 4.70 11.48
N HIS A 20 16.59 3.92 10.82
CA HIS A 20 16.32 2.48 10.64
C HIS A 20 16.27 1.80 12.01
N PRO A 21 15.22 1.02 12.33
CA PRO A 21 15.00 0.47 13.67
C PRO A 21 16.08 -0.56 14.09
N VAL A 22 16.70 -1.23 13.12
CA VAL A 22 17.71 -2.27 13.40
C VAL A 22 19.12 -1.70 13.37
N THR A 23 19.47 -0.92 12.35
CA THR A 23 20.83 -0.42 12.13
C THR A 23 21.10 0.94 12.77
N GLY A 24 20.07 1.65 13.19
CA GLY A 24 20.17 3.04 13.65
C GLY A 24 20.53 4.04 12.55
N LYS A 25 20.58 3.61 11.30
CA LYS A 25 20.94 4.47 10.16
C LYS A 25 19.90 5.53 9.93
N ARG A 26 20.31 6.80 9.94
CA ARG A 26 19.46 7.95 9.65
C ARG A 26 19.34 8.18 8.14
N GLY A 27 18.27 8.87 7.74
CA GLY A 27 18.07 9.27 6.35
C GLY A 27 17.53 8.16 5.45
N THR A 28 17.09 7.03 6.02
CA THR A 28 16.40 6.01 5.25
C THR A 28 15.02 6.53 4.84
N TRP A 29 14.76 6.51 3.53
CA TRP A 29 13.50 7.00 2.99
C TRP A 29 12.45 5.89 2.94
N HIS A 30 11.28 6.14 3.53
CA HIS A 30 10.11 5.26 3.42
C HIS A 30 9.08 5.93 2.51
N ASN A 31 8.76 5.30 1.39
CA ASN A 31 7.94 5.89 0.34
C ASN A 31 6.43 5.76 0.55
N GLY A 32 6.02 5.24 1.68
CA GLY A 32 4.62 5.06 2.03
C GLY A 32 4.44 4.96 3.53
N VAL A 33 3.31 4.43 3.96
CA VAL A 33 3.04 4.14 5.37
C VAL A 33 2.81 2.65 5.54
N ASP A 34 3.25 2.10 6.66
CA ASP A 34 2.93 0.73 7.06
C ASP A 34 1.82 0.77 8.09
N LEU A 35 0.74 0.10 7.77
CA LEU A 35 -0.49 0.06 8.57
C LEU A 35 -0.62 -1.32 9.20
N ALA A 36 -0.63 -1.39 10.54
CA ALA A 36 -0.70 -2.64 11.29
C ALA A 36 -2.10 -3.23 11.20
N ALA A 37 -2.22 -4.35 10.48
CA ALA A 37 -3.49 -5.07 10.35
C ALA A 37 -3.22 -6.56 10.31
N GLY A 38 -4.16 -7.35 10.82
CA GLY A 38 -4.05 -8.81 10.83
C GLY A 38 -4.13 -9.40 9.42
N SER A 39 -3.46 -10.54 9.21
CA SER A 39 -3.57 -11.29 7.96
C SER A 39 -5.03 -11.61 7.64
N GLY A 40 -5.40 -11.43 6.38
CA GLY A 40 -6.77 -11.67 5.92
C GLY A 40 -7.69 -10.45 6.00
N THR A 41 -7.25 -9.34 6.58
CA THR A 41 -8.02 -8.09 6.58
C THR A 41 -8.20 -7.60 5.14
N SER A 42 -9.42 -7.24 4.75
CA SER A 42 -9.71 -6.73 3.40
C SER A 42 -8.95 -5.44 3.13
N ILE A 43 -8.37 -5.34 1.93
CA ILE A 43 -7.74 -4.12 1.44
C ILE A 43 -8.67 -3.51 0.40
N TYR A 44 -8.99 -2.23 0.58
CA TYR A 44 -9.89 -1.49 -0.32
C TYR A 44 -9.11 -0.62 -1.28
N ALA A 45 -9.60 -0.51 -2.51
CA ALA A 45 -9.12 0.50 -3.43
C ALA A 45 -9.38 1.88 -2.82
N SER A 46 -8.31 2.66 -2.62
CA SER A 46 -8.41 3.98 -1.99
C SER A 46 -9.16 4.98 -2.87
N LYS A 47 -9.15 4.76 -4.17
CA LYS A 47 -9.87 5.55 -5.17
C LYS A 47 -10.13 4.66 -6.39
N SER A 48 -11.15 5.02 -7.17
CA SER A 48 -11.48 4.29 -8.40
C SER A 48 -10.35 4.43 -9.44
N GLY A 49 -10.14 3.39 -10.23
CA GLY A 49 -9.14 3.41 -11.28
C GLY A 49 -8.92 2.07 -11.95
N THR A 50 -7.86 2.00 -12.75
CA THR A 50 -7.50 0.79 -13.49
C THR A 50 -6.26 0.15 -12.88
N VAL A 51 -6.30 -1.15 -12.66
CA VAL A 51 -5.16 -1.92 -12.15
C VAL A 51 -4.08 -1.99 -13.24
N THR A 52 -2.89 -1.49 -12.94
CA THR A 52 -1.75 -1.49 -13.85
C THR A 52 -0.70 -2.53 -13.47
N THR A 53 -0.68 -2.98 -12.22
CA THR A 53 0.23 -4.01 -11.73
C THR A 53 -0.52 -4.90 -10.74
N ALA A 54 -0.37 -6.22 -10.89
CA ALA A 54 -0.94 -7.20 -9.96
C ALA A 54 -0.06 -8.47 -10.07
N VAL A 55 1.03 -8.51 -9.31
CA VAL A 55 2.06 -9.55 -9.40
C VAL A 55 2.69 -9.82 -8.05
N ASN A 56 3.58 -10.82 -8.01
CA ASN A 56 4.42 -11.11 -6.85
C ASN A 56 5.86 -10.67 -7.13
N SER A 57 6.49 -10.02 -6.17
CA SER A 57 7.91 -9.68 -6.21
C SER A 57 8.60 -10.14 -4.92
N SER A 58 9.95 -10.21 -4.95
CA SER A 58 10.72 -10.61 -3.76
C SER A 58 10.71 -9.56 -2.67
N ILE A 59 10.50 -8.29 -3.01
CA ILE A 59 10.50 -7.16 -2.05
C ILE A 59 9.08 -6.83 -1.60
N TRP A 60 8.19 -6.53 -2.55
CA TRP A 60 6.82 -6.10 -2.24
C TRP A 60 5.88 -7.26 -1.92
N GLY A 61 6.30 -8.52 -2.18
CA GLY A 61 5.41 -9.67 -2.12
C GLY A 61 4.32 -9.57 -3.18
N ASN A 62 3.13 -10.01 -2.85
CA ASN A 62 1.96 -9.78 -3.70
C ASN A 62 1.58 -8.31 -3.59
N TYR A 63 1.57 -7.60 -4.72
CA TYR A 63 1.23 -6.19 -4.69
C TYR A 63 0.40 -5.76 -5.89
N VAL A 64 -0.34 -4.68 -5.70
CA VAL A 64 -1.24 -4.08 -6.70
C VAL A 64 -0.91 -2.60 -6.84
N VAL A 65 -0.91 -2.10 -8.06
CA VAL A 65 -0.86 -0.67 -8.35
C VAL A 65 -2.12 -0.30 -9.15
N ILE A 66 -2.78 0.77 -8.74
CA ILE A 66 -3.97 1.31 -9.40
C ILE A 66 -3.66 2.70 -9.91
N ASN A 67 -3.92 2.94 -11.20
CA ASN A 67 -3.85 4.27 -11.81
C ASN A 67 -5.23 4.93 -11.70
N HIS A 68 -5.30 6.06 -11.01
CA HIS A 68 -6.55 6.77 -10.76
C HIS A 68 -6.83 7.89 -11.76
N GLY A 69 -5.89 8.21 -12.64
CA GLY A 69 -5.95 9.40 -13.47
C GLY A 69 -5.47 10.64 -12.73
N ASP A 70 -5.41 11.77 -13.42
CA ASP A 70 -4.97 13.07 -12.88
C ASP A 70 -3.58 13.01 -12.23
N GLY A 71 -2.74 12.07 -12.65
CA GLY A 71 -1.38 11.89 -12.15
C GLY A 71 -1.26 11.02 -10.90
N PHE A 72 -2.36 10.55 -10.32
CA PHE A 72 -2.34 9.75 -9.10
C PHE A 72 -2.32 8.25 -9.35
N SER A 73 -1.52 7.55 -8.55
CA SER A 73 -1.50 6.08 -8.46
C SER A 73 -1.37 5.66 -7.01
N THR A 74 -1.86 4.47 -6.66
CA THR A 74 -1.69 3.90 -5.33
C THR A 74 -1.12 2.49 -5.43
N LEU A 75 -0.24 2.16 -4.48
CA LEU A 75 0.42 0.85 -4.38
C LEU A 75 0.05 0.21 -3.05
N TYR A 76 -0.30 -1.07 -3.11
CA TYR A 76 -0.70 -1.88 -1.95
C TYR A 76 0.18 -3.12 -1.94
N ALA A 77 1.02 -3.29 -0.92
CA ALA A 77 2.05 -4.32 -0.91
C ALA A 77 1.93 -5.29 0.27
N HIS A 78 2.70 -6.38 0.20
CA HIS A 78 2.79 -7.46 1.18
C HIS A 78 1.45 -8.20 1.38
N MET A 79 0.64 -8.26 0.33
CA MET A 79 -0.70 -8.85 0.39
C MET A 79 -0.63 -10.37 0.49
N GLN A 80 -1.58 -10.97 1.20
CA GLN A 80 -1.73 -12.41 1.29
C GLN A 80 -2.18 -13.00 -0.05
N GLY A 81 -3.11 -12.32 -0.74
CA GLY A 81 -3.61 -12.74 -2.03
C GLY A 81 -4.19 -11.58 -2.80
N LEU A 82 -4.24 -11.75 -4.11
CA LEU A 82 -4.79 -10.79 -5.07
C LEU A 82 -6.10 -11.34 -5.62
N ILE A 83 -7.11 -10.48 -5.72
CA ILE A 83 -8.39 -10.82 -6.35
C ILE A 83 -8.70 -9.95 -7.56
N VAL A 84 -7.72 -9.18 -8.01
CA VAL A 84 -7.79 -8.34 -9.21
C VAL A 84 -6.64 -8.66 -10.14
N SER A 85 -6.79 -8.30 -11.41
CA SER A 85 -5.79 -8.52 -12.46
C SER A 85 -5.53 -7.22 -13.21
N VAL A 86 -4.37 -7.15 -13.87
CA VAL A 86 -4.02 -6.00 -14.73
C VAL A 86 -5.13 -5.77 -15.75
N GLY A 87 -5.54 -4.52 -15.89
CA GLY A 87 -6.60 -4.10 -16.79
C GLY A 87 -7.98 -4.02 -16.13
N ASP A 88 -8.16 -4.57 -14.93
CA ASP A 88 -9.44 -4.46 -14.22
C ASP A 88 -9.69 -3.01 -13.80
N TYR A 89 -10.93 -2.56 -14.00
CA TYR A 89 -11.41 -1.31 -13.39
C TYR A 89 -11.96 -1.63 -12.02
N VAL A 90 -11.53 -0.88 -11.00
CA VAL A 90 -12.00 -1.03 -9.62
C VAL A 90 -12.65 0.26 -9.15
N LYS A 91 -13.65 0.14 -8.32
CA LYS A 91 -14.34 1.28 -7.69
C LYS A 91 -13.71 1.57 -6.33
N GLN A 92 -13.73 2.84 -5.92
CA GLN A 92 -13.33 3.23 -4.57
C GLN A 92 -14.08 2.38 -3.54
N GLY A 93 -13.35 1.79 -2.60
CA GLY A 93 -13.91 0.93 -1.56
C GLY A 93 -14.07 -0.54 -1.96
N GLN A 94 -13.81 -0.89 -3.22
CA GLN A 94 -13.85 -2.28 -3.66
C GLN A 94 -12.67 -3.05 -3.05
N THR A 95 -12.93 -4.26 -2.56
CA THR A 95 -11.87 -5.14 -2.07
C THR A 95 -10.98 -5.60 -3.23
N ILE A 96 -9.68 -5.40 -3.10
CA ILE A 96 -8.68 -5.77 -4.12
C ILE A 96 -7.77 -6.91 -3.68
N GLY A 97 -7.81 -7.28 -2.42
CA GLY A 97 -7.02 -8.35 -1.84
C GLY A 97 -7.06 -8.29 -0.32
N TYR A 98 -6.11 -8.97 0.31
CA TYR A 98 -6.09 -9.14 1.77
C TYR A 98 -4.70 -8.89 2.32
N VAL A 99 -4.65 -8.33 3.54
CA VAL A 99 -3.40 -8.08 4.26
C VAL A 99 -2.66 -9.40 4.49
N GLY A 100 -1.36 -9.37 4.32
CA GLY A 100 -0.47 -10.50 4.58
C GLY A 100 0.90 -10.05 5.05
N SER A 101 1.88 -10.91 4.84
CA SER A 101 3.28 -10.65 5.18
C SER A 101 4.20 -11.22 4.10
N THR A 102 3.77 -11.19 2.85
CA THR A 102 4.54 -11.72 1.71
C THR A 102 5.65 -10.74 1.30
N GLY A 103 6.68 -11.27 0.65
CA GLY A 103 7.84 -10.49 0.28
C GLY A 103 8.72 -10.18 1.48
N LEU A 104 9.43 -9.05 1.43
CA LEU A 104 10.33 -8.61 2.49
C LEU A 104 9.53 -7.94 3.61
N SER A 105 9.01 -8.75 4.52
CA SER A 105 8.14 -8.30 5.61
C SER A 105 8.42 -9.09 6.88
N THR A 106 8.37 -8.41 8.03
CA THR A 106 8.62 -9.02 9.36
C THR A 106 7.33 -9.39 10.09
N GLY A 107 6.18 -9.12 9.52
CA GLY A 107 4.88 -9.43 10.11
C GLY A 107 3.74 -8.81 9.32
N PRO A 108 2.49 -9.20 9.61
CA PRO A 108 1.33 -8.73 8.85
C PRO A 108 1.17 -7.21 8.94
N HIS A 109 1.11 -6.58 7.77
CA HIS A 109 0.82 -5.15 7.64
C HIS A 109 0.47 -4.83 6.18
N LEU A 110 -0.14 -3.68 5.95
CA LEU A 110 -0.30 -3.11 4.62
C LEU A 110 0.74 -2.01 4.43
N HIS A 111 1.60 -2.15 3.43
CA HIS A 111 2.39 -1.04 2.92
C HIS A 111 1.57 -0.31 1.87
N PHE A 112 1.32 0.98 2.08
CA PHE A 112 0.49 1.80 1.22
C PHE A 112 1.26 3.03 0.75
N THR A 113 1.35 3.19 -0.57
CA THR A 113 2.04 4.34 -1.19
C THR A 113 1.08 5.08 -2.09
N ILE A 114 1.14 6.41 -2.07
CA ILE A 114 0.48 7.27 -3.05
C ILE A 114 1.56 7.93 -3.89
N TYR A 115 1.42 7.85 -5.22
CA TYR A 115 2.25 8.58 -6.18
C TYR A 115 1.44 9.70 -6.82
N TYR A 116 2.08 10.85 -6.99
CA TYR A 116 1.55 11.96 -7.77
C TYR A 116 2.58 12.35 -8.82
N ASN A 117 2.21 12.24 -10.11
CA ASN A 117 3.11 12.49 -11.25
C ASN A 117 4.43 11.72 -11.14
N GLY A 118 4.36 10.45 -10.72
CA GLY A 118 5.50 9.56 -10.61
C GLY A 118 6.34 9.70 -9.34
N SER A 119 6.04 10.67 -8.48
CA SER A 119 6.75 10.87 -7.21
C SER A 119 5.89 10.45 -6.04
N ASP A 120 6.49 9.78 -5.05
CA ASP A 120 5.77 9.45 -3.84
C ASP A 120 5.40 10.73 -3.05
N VAL A 121 4.25 10.69 -2.39
CA VAL A 121 3.76 11.78 -1.53
C VAL A 121 3.29 11.17 -0.21
N ASN A 122 3.15 12.01 0.83
CA ASN A 122 2.72 11.52 2.14
C ASN A 122 1.26 11.04 2.08
N PRO A 123 1.02 9.71 2.22
CA PRO A 123 -0.34 9.18 2.15
C PRO A 123 -1.27 9.75 3.21
N MET A 124 -0.74 10.12 4.37
CA MET A 124 -1.57 10.63 5.47
C MET A 124 -2.17 12.01 5.17
N SER A 125 -1.64 12.72 4.17
CA SER A 125 -2.24 13.96 3.68
C SER A 125 -3.54 13.72 2.90
N TYR A 126 -3.78 12.47 2.48
CA TYR A 126 -4.92 12.09 1.65
C TYR A 126 -5.92 11.18 2.35
N ILE A 127 -5.45 10.32 3.25
CA ILE A 127 -6.29 9.33 3.95
C ILE A 127 -6.38 9.56 5.47
N GLY A 128 -5.55 10.42 5.98
CA GLY A 128 -5.42 10.68 7.43
C GLY A 128 -6.46 11.63 8.02
#